data_17d5897b370b80d9546766331a8e1d1b
#
_entry.id   17d5897b370b80d9546766331a8e1d1b
#
_cell.length_a   1.000
_cell.length_b   1.000
_cell.length_c   1.000
_cell.angle_alpha   90.00
_cell.angle_beta   90.00
_cell.angle_gamma   90.00
#
_symmetry.space_group_name_H-M   'P 1'
#
loop_
_entity.id
_entity.type
_entity.pdbx_description
1 polymer ?
#
loop_
_entity_poly.entity_id
_entity_poly.type
_entity_poly.pdbx_seq_one_letter_code
_entity_poly.pdbx_strand_id
1 'polypeptide(L)'
;ATGEGTTQWDDPAKVQEWYDDLPTKTRKASTPAYEYQHRVLGTDVERQLTTDSGDDIWADSVTTDGTITKAWDAKHTEGGNKALYQGKGPEFLMEDFDGEMERYGEVIRSSGNPVSSLTLVTNTPESVEFLGQRAREILGPDIELHIQLKP
;
A
#
# COMPACT_ATOMS: atom_id res chain seq x y z
N ALA A 1 -13.39 -13.81 -13.32
CA ALA A 1 -13.61 -14.02 -13.76
C ALA A 1 -14.00 -14.48 -13.81
N THR A 2 -14.39 -14.09 -13.82
CA THR A 2 -14.73 -14.78 -14.02
C THR A 2 -14.12 -15.57 -14.30
N GLY A 3 -13.94 -15.67 -13.81
CA GLY A 3 -13.11 -16.40 -13.99
C GLY A 3 -13.18 -17.23 -14.89
N GLU A 4 -14.05 -17.07 -15.20
CA GLU A 4 -14.07 -17.67 -16.24
C GLU A 4 -13.15 -17.22 -17.12
N GLY A 5 -12.58 -17.59 -17.66
CA GLY A 5 -11.61 -17.25 -18.56
C GLY A 5 -10.40 -16.69 -17.94
N THR A 6 -9.33 -16.71 -18.63
CA THR A 6 -8.10 -16.09 -18.24
C THR A 6 -8.19 -14.60 -18.41
N THR A 7 -7.57 -13.87 -17.50
CA THR A 7 -7.43 -12.42 -17.62
C THR A 7 -6.12 -12.11 -18.35
N GLN A 8 -5.98 -10.85 -18.81
CA GLN A 8 -4.72 -10.41 -19.40
C GLN A 8 -3.56 -10.51 -18.39
N TRP A 9 -3.85 -10.50 -17.09
CA TRP A 9 -2.83 -10.55 -16.06
C TRP A 9 -2.29 -11.95 -15.78
N ASP A 10 -2.83 -12.97 -16.47
CA ASP A 10 -2.26 -14.31 -16.47
C ASP A 10 -1.00 -14.39 -17.34
N ASP A 11 -0.75 -13.36 -18.15
CA ASP A 11 0.43 -13.25 -18.99
C ASP A 11 1.50 -12.39 -18.28
N PRO A 12 2.62 -12.97 -17.84
CA PRO A 12 3.66 -12.20 -17.16
C PRO A 12 4.23 -11.05 -17.98
N ALA A 13 4.24 -11.15 -19.31
CA ALA A 13 4.72 -10.08 -20.17
C ALA A 13 3.81 -8.86 -20.09
N LYS A 14 2.50 -9.06 -19.99
CA LYS A 14 1.55 -7.97 -19.83
C LYS A 14 1.64 -7.32 -18.46
N VAL A 15 1.89 -8.11 -17.42
CA VAL A 15 2.12 -7.59 -16.08
C VAL A 15 3.37 -6.70 -16.07
N GLN A 16 4.44 -7.16 -16.70
CA GLN A 16 5.69 -6.39 -16.75
C GLN A 16 5.50 -5.08 -17.53
N GLU A 17 4.79 -5.13 -18.66
CA GLU A 17 4.50 -3.93 -19.43
C GLU A 17 3.69 -2.92 -18.62
N TRP A 18 2.66 -3.38 -17.91
CA TRP A 18 1.87 -2.54 -17.02
C TRP A 18 2.77 -1.89 -15.95
N TYR A 19 3.62 -2.69 -15.33
CA TYR A 19 4.51 -2.24 -14.26
C TYR A 19 5.47 -1.16 -14.76
N ASP A 20 6.08 -1.39 -15.92
CA ASP A 20 7.07 -0.47 -16.50
C ASP A 20 6.42 0.87 -16.92
N ASP A 21 5.13 0.86 -17.22
CA ASP A 21 4.41 2.06 -17.64
C ASP A 21 3.84 2.88 -16.48
N LEU A 22 3.92 2.39 -15.23
CA LEU A 22 3.42 3.14 -14.09
C LEU A 22 4.17 4.45 -13.91
N PRO A 23 3.48 5.57 -13.65
CA PRO A 23 4.16 6.81 -13.28
C PRO A 23 4.98 6.61 -12.02
N THR A 24 6.16 7.20 -12.00
CA THR A 24 7.07 7.08 -10.87
C THR A 24 7.50 8.46 -10.38
N LYS A 25 7.87 8.53 -9.10
CA LYS A 25 8.56 9.69 -8.56
C LYS A 25 9.53 9.22 -7.49
N THR A 26 10.63 9.95 -7.36
CA THR A 26 11.65 9.68 -6.36
C THR A 26 11.40 10.57 -5.14
N ARG A 27 11.37 9.95 -3.96
CA ARG A 27 11.26 10.69 -2.69
C ARG A 27 12.62 10.85 -2.07
N LYS A 28 12.96 12.08 -1.68
CA LYS A 28 14.18 12.33 -0.91
C LYS A 28 13.95 11.89 0.54
N ALA A 29 15.02 11.40 1.17
CA ALA A 29 14.99 11.04 2.58
C ALA A 29 15.07 12.29 3.47
N SER A 30 14.11 13.19 3.33
CA SER A 30 14.11 14.50 3.98
C SER A 30 13.43 14.51 5.35
N THR A 31 12.79 13.42 5.74
CA THR A 31 12.13 13.28 7.03
C THR A 31 12.38 11.88 7.59
N PRO A 32 12.22 11.68 8.91
CA PRO A 32 12.32 10.33 9.46
C PRO A 32 11.38 9.33 8.81
N ALA A 33 10.19 9.76 8.42
CA ALA A 33 9.22 8.89 7.75
C ALA A 33 9.74 8.43 6.38
N TYR A 34 10.32 9.32 5.58
CA TYR A 34 10.89 8.95 4.29
C TYR A 34 12.16 8.12 4.42
N GLU A 35 13.00 8.43 5.43
CA GLU A 35 14.18 7.60 5.71
C GLU A 35 13.76 6.17 6.05
N TYR A 36 12.74 6.03 6.88
CA TYR A 36 12.19 4.73 7.24
C TYR A 36 11.68 3.99 6.01
N GLN A 37 10.87 4.68 5.18
CA GLN A 37 10.31 4.11 3.95
C GLN A 37 11.40 3.54 3.05
N HIS A 38 12.46 4.32 2.80
CA HIS A 38 13.56 3.90 1.94
C HIS A 38 14.29 2.69 2.51
N ARG A 39 14.49 2.69 3.82
CA ARG A 39 15.23 1.62 4.48
C ARG A 39 14.47 0.30 4.46
N VAL A 40 13.18 0.33 4.82
CA VAL A 40 12.41 -0.92 4.96
C VAL A 40 11.90 -1.47 3.64
N LEU A 41 11.68 -0.62 2.65
CA LEU A 41 11.22 -1.05 1.33
C LEU A 41 12.35 -1.23 0.33
N GLY A 42 13.55 -0.74 0.65
CA GLY A 42 14.71 -0.88 -0.22
C GLY A 42 14.65 -0.04 -1.48
N THR A 43 13.82 0.99 -1.52
CA THR A 43 13.66 1.85 -2.69
C THR A 43 13.21 3.24 -2.25
N ASP A 44 13.58 4.25 -3.05
CA ASP A 44 13.08 5.62 -2.92
C ASP A 44 12.09 5.98 -4.03
N VAL A 45 11.72 5.01 -4.87
CA VAL A 45 10.82 5.23 -6.00
C VAL A 45 9.41 4.81 -5.63
N GLU A 46 8.50 5.79 -5.65
CA GLU A 46 7.07 5.54 -5.49
C GLU A 46 6.43 5.35 -6.86
N ARG A 47 5.38 4.55 -6.93
CA ARG A 47 4.65 4.29 -8.17
C ARG A 47 3.19 4.62 -8.00
N GLN A 48 2.60 5.24 -9.02
CA GLN A 48 1.21 5.65 -8.98
C GLN A 48 0.31 4.52 -9.46
N LEU A 49 -0.70 4.22 -8.66
CA LEU A 49 -1.77 3.28 -9.00
C LEU A 49 -3.05 4.06 -9.23
N THR A 50 -3.80 3.68 -10.23
CA THR A 50 -5.04 4.36 -10.60
C THR A 50 -6.23 3.45 -10.32
N THR A 51 -7.31 4.03 -9.79
CA THR A 51 -8.56 3.31 -9.56
C THR A 51 -9.50 3.49 -10.74
N ASP A 52 -10.54 2.67 -10.80
CA ASP A 52 -11.56 2.78 -11.85
C ASP A 52 -12.30 4.12 -11.78
N SER A 53 -12.39 4.72 -10.58
CA SER A 53 -13.03 6.03 -10.40
C SER A 53 -12.10 7.20 -10.79
N GLY A 54 -10.84 6.91 -11.06
CA GLY A 54 -9.86 7.95 -11.40
C GLY A 54 -9.12 8.53 -10.20
N ASP A 55 -9.39 8.05 -8.98
CA ASP A 55 -8.65 8.46 -7.81
C ASP A 55 -7.32 7.72 -7.79
N ASP A 56 -6.24 8.46 -7.81
CA ASP A 56 -4.89 7.90 -7.83
C ASP A 56 -4.34 7.76 -6.42
N ILE A 57 -3.42 6.81 -6.25
CA ILE A 57 -2.64 6.72 -5.03
C ILE A 57 -1.18 6.45 -5.37
N TRP A 58 -0.28 7.15 -4.72
CA TRP A 58 1.15 6.89 -4.80
C TRP A 58 1.49 5.83 -3.76
N ALA A 59 1.72 4.61 -4.23
CA ALA A 59 2.21 3.54 -3.37
C ALA A 59 3.69 3.77 -3.06
N ASP A 60 4.10 3.52 -1.83
CA ASP A 60 5.50 3.68 -1.45
C ASP A 60 6.40 2.70 -2.22
N SER A 61 5.87 1.55 -2.59
CA SER A 61 6.51 0.61 -3.51
C SER A 61 5.46 -0.28 -4.15
N VAL A 62 5.75 -0.74 -5.37
CA VAL A 62 5.00 -1.79 -6.04
C VAL A 62 6.02 -2.80 -6.52
N THR A 63 5.80 -4.07 -6.20
CA THR A 63 6.70 -5.15 -6.63
C THR A 63 5.93 -6.19 -7.42
N THR A 64 6.61 -6.81 -8.38
CA THR A 64 6.02 -7.90 -9.14
C THR A 64 7.09 -8.89 -9.57
N ASP A 65 6.73 -10.17 -9.59
CA ASP A 65 7.55 -11.23 -10.18
C ASP A 65 6.94 -11.70 -11.52
N GLY A 66 5.95 -10.97 -12.03
CA GLY A 66 5.21 -11.33 -13.23
C GLY A 66 3.97 -12.15 -12.95
N THR A 67 3.88 -12.74 -11.77
CA THR A 67 2.75 -13.58 -11.33
C THR A 67 2.03 -12.95 -10.15
N ILE A 68 2.77 -12.52 -9.14
CA ILE A 68 2.23 -11.90 -7.93
C ILE A 68 2.68 -10.45 -7.90
N THR A 69 1.72 -9.54 -7.79
CA THR A 69 1.96 -8.10 -7.76
C THR A 69 1.42 -7.52 -6.46
N LYS A 70 2.26 -6.81 -5.74
CA LYS A 70 1.96 -6.29 -4.41
C LYS A 70 2.16 -4.79 -4.34
N ALA A 71 1.26 -4.11 -3.63
CA ALA A 71 1.46 -2.72 -3.23
C ALA A 71 2.00 -2.70 -1.79
N TRP A 72 2.88 -1.75 -1.50
CA TRP A 72 3.54 -1.61 -0.21
C TRP A 72 3.38 -0.19 0.29
N ASP A 73 3.14 -0.05 1.59
CA ASP A 73 3.02 1.25 2.23
C ASP A 73 3.72 1.18 3.59
N ALA A 74 4.66 2.09 3.82
CA ALA A 74 5.44 2.17 5.06
C ALA A 74 4.88 3.27 5.94
N LYS A 75 4.59 2.95 7.20
CA LYS A 75 4.05 3.88 8.19
C LYS A 75 4.97 3.93 9.40
N HIS A 76 5.65 5.05 9.55
CA HIS A 76 6.58 5.28 10.64
C HIS A 76 5.90 6.02 11.78
N THR A 77 6.13 5.56 13.01
CA THR A 77 5.70 6.28 14.19
C THR A 77 6.90 6.57 15.10
N GLU A 78 6.93 7.78 15.66
CA GLU A 78 7.98 8.18 16.58
C GLU A 78 7.63 7.87 18.05
N GLY A 79 6.38 7.43 18.28
CA GLY A 79 5.90 7.13 19.63
C GLY A 79 5.45 8.36 20.39
N GLY A 80 5.28 8.21 21.68
CA GLY A 80 4.84 9.31 22.55
C GLY A 80 3.32 9.51 22.54
N ASN A 81 2.89 10.62 23.16
CA ASN A 81 1.45 10.88 23.36
C ASN A 81 0.70 11.23 22.08
N LYS A 82 1.42 11.52 21.00
CA LYS A 82 0.83 11.88 19.71
C LYS A 82 1.15 10.86 18.64
N ALA A 83 1.46 9.63 19.03
CA ALA A 83 1.77 8.56 18.10
C ALA A 83 0.48 8.13 17.39
N LEU A 84 0.17 8.80 16.29
CA LEU A 84 -1.09 8.62 15.56
C LEU A 84 -1.30 7.16 15.14
N TYR A 85 -0.27 6.51 14.63
CA TYR A 85 -0.37 5.14 14.16
C TYR A 85 -0.36 4.10 15.29
N GLN A 86 -0.36 4.55 16.53
CA GLN A 86 -0.57 3.72 17.70
C GLN A 86 -1.94 3.97 18.35
N GLY A 87 -2.81 4.71 17.67
CA GLY A 87 -4.13 5.04 18.16
C GLY A 87 -4.15 6.21 19.13
N LYS A 88 -3.07 7.00 19.16
CA LYS A 88 -2.97 8.18 20.03
C LYS A 88 -3.16 9.44 19.19
N GLY A 89 -3.90 10.37 19.72
CA GLY A 89 -4.20 11.63 19.04
C GLY A 89 -5.63 11.66 18.49
N PRO A 90 -6.02 12.80 17.91
CA PRO A 90 -7.39 12.99 17.42
C PRO A 90 -7.74 12.06 16.27
N GLU A 91 -8.95 11.51 16.31
CA GLU A 91 -9.45 10.60 15.28
C GLU A 91 -9.40 11.20 13.87
N PHE A 92 -9.71 12.51 13.75
CA PHE A 92 -9.75 13.13 12.42
C PHE A 92 -8.41 13.13 11.70
N LEU A 93 -7.31 12.99 12.42
CA LEU A 93 -5.99 12.90 11.80
C LEU A 93 -5.75 11.58 11.07
N MET A 94 -6.64 10.61 11.25
CA MET A 94 -6.58 9.35 10.53
C MET A 94 -7.29 9.39 9.18
N GLU A 95 -7.89 10.52 8.81
CA GLU A 95 -8.63 10.63 7.55
C GLU A 95 -7.76 10.34 6.33
N ASP A 96 -6.50 10.80 6.33
CA ASP A 96 -5.59 10.54 5.22
C ASP A 96 -5.30 9.04 5.09
N PHE A 97 -5.02 8.38 6.22
CA PHE A 97 -4.80 6.95 6.25
C PHE A 97 -6.04 6.20 5.73
N ASP A 98 -7.21 6.57 6.21
CA ASP A 98 -8.47 5.93 5.81
C ASP A 98 -8.69 6.07 4.30
N GLY A 99 -8.47 7.26 3.76
CA GLY A 99 -8.58 7.51 2.32
C GLY A 99 -7.58 6.71 1.51
N GLU A 100 -6.35 6.56 2.00
CA GLU A 100 -5.36 5.71 1.35
C GLU A 100 -5.83 4.25 1.31
N MET A 101 -6.35 3.74 2.42
CA MET A 101 -6.83 2.35 2.47
C MET A 101 -8.01 2.14 1.51
N GLU A 102 -8.93 3.09 1.44
CA GLU A 102 -10.04 3.03 0.49
C GLU A 102 -9.54 2.94 -0.95
N ARG A 103 -8.56 3.76 -1.31
CA ARG A 103 -7.99 3.74 -2.67
C ARG A 103 -7.24 2.44 -2.97
N TYR A 104 -6.48 1.91 -2.01
CA TYR A 104 -5.85 0.60 -2.21
C TYR A 104 -6.89 -0.49 -2.41
N GLY A 105 -8.00 -0.45 -1.67
CA GLY A 105 -9.11 -1.38 -1.86
C GLY A 105 -9.69 -1.31 -3.26
N GLU A 106 -9.90 -0.10 -3.78
CA GLU A 106 -10.39 0.09 -5.14
C GLU A 106 -9.40 -0.45 -6.17
N VAL A 107 -8.11 -0.22 -5.98
CA VAL A 107 -7.08 -0.74 -6.88
C VAL A 107 -7.13 -2.27 -6.93
N ILE A 108 -7.14 -2.92 -5.76
CA ILE A 108 -7.10 -4.38 -5.68
C ILE A 108 -8.37 -5.02 -6.24
N ARG A 109 -9.52 -4.37 -6.08
CA ARG A 109 -10.79 -4.87 -6.62
C ARG A 109 -10.95 -4.62 -8.11
N SER A 110 -10.13 -3.75 -8.70
CA SER A 110 -10.22 -3.42 -10.10
C SER A 110 -9.60 -4.51 -10.96
N SER A 111 -10.22 -4.80 -12.09
CA SER A 111 -9.65 -5.71 -13.10
C SER A 111 -8.66 -5.00 -14.02
N GLY A 112 -8.51 -3.68 -13.89
CA GLY A 112 -7.64 -2.88 -14.75
C GLY A 112 -6.16 -2.92 -14.37
N ASN A 113 -5.80 -3.69 -13.33
CA ASN A 113 -4.41 -3.84 -12.89
C ASN A 113 -4.22 -5.20 -12.22
N PRO A 114 -2.98 -5.68 -12.09
CA PRO A 114 -2.72 -7.00 -11.50
C PRO A 114 -2.46 -6.97 -9.99
N VAL A 115 -2.59 -5.84 -9.31
CA VAL A 115 -2.30 -5.75 -7.88
C VAL A 115 -3.26 -6.64 -7.10
N SER A 116 -2.72 -7.58 -6.31
CA SER A 116 -3.51 -8.57 -5.60
C SER A 116 -3.49 -8.42 -4.09
N SER A 117 -2.58 -7.61 -3.54
CA SER A 117 -2.50 -7.45 -2.09
C SER A 117 -1.87 -6.12 -1.71
N LEU A 118 -2.10 -5.74 -0.45
CA LEU A 118 -1.43 -4.60 0.18
C LEU A 118 -0.63 -5.12 1.37
N THR A 119 0.61 -4.68 1.49
CA THR A 119 1.43 -4.91 2.67
C THR A 119 1.75 -3.57 3.33
N LEU A 120 1.35 -3.44 4.58
CA LEU A 120 1.73 -2.32 5.43
C LEU A 120 2.98 -2.72 6.22
N VAL A 121 3.92 -1.80 6.31
CA VAL A 121 5.15 -2.00 7.10
C VAL A 121 5.21 -0.89 8.14
N THR A 122 5.40 -1.23 9.40
CA THR A 122 5.46 -0.24 10.46
C THR A 122 6.48 -0.66 11.52
N ASN A 123 6.88 0.27 12.37
CA ASN A 123 8.06 0.12 13.20
C ASN A 123 7.82 -0.24 14.67
N THR A 124 6.57 -0.34 15.11
CA THR A 124 6.27 -0.73 16.50
C THR A 124 5.17 -1.79 16.55
N PRO A 125 5.17 -2.66 17.60
CA PRO A 125 4.08 -3.64 17.77
C PRO A 125 2.72 -2.98 17.92
N GLU A 126 2.65 -1.82 18.60
CA GLU A 126 1.40 -1.09 18.81
C GLU A 126 0.83 -0.59 17.50
N SER A 127 1.67 -0.10 16.58
CA SER A 127 1.18 0.35 15.30
C SER A 127 0.80 -0.82 14.39
N VAL A 128 1.46 -1.98 14.51
CA VAL A 128 1.01 -3.19 13.81
C VAL A 128 -0.44 -3.50 14.18
N GLU A 129 -0.74 -3.52 15.47
CA GLU A 129 -2.08 -3.84 15.95
C GLU A 129 -3.10 -2.79 15.53
N PHE A 130 -2.80 -1.52 15.77
CA PHE A 130 -3.74 -0.43 15.49
C PHE A 130 -4.01 -0.29 14.00
N LEU A 131 -2.97 -0.21 13.18
CA LEU A 131 -3.13 -0.04 11.73
C LEU A 131 -3.73 -1.28 11.10
N GLY A 132 -3.37 -2.46 11.60
CA GLY A 132 -3.92 -3.71 11.10
C GLY A 132 -5.43 -3.78 11.27
N GLN A 133 -5.91 -3.46 12.45
CA GLN A 133 -7.32 -3.45 12.74
C GLN A 133 -8.05 -2.40 11.91
N ARG A 134 -7.51 -1.19 11.85
CA ARG A 134 -8.16 -0.10 11.12
C ARG A 134 -8.19 -0.37 9.61
N ALA A 135 -7.09 -0.82 9.04
CA ALA A 135 -7.03 -1.15 7.62
C ALA A 135 -8.01 -2.28 7.27
N ARG A 136 -8.10 -3.30 8.13
CA ARG A 136 -9.02 -4.41 7.89
C ARG A 136 -10.48 -3.95 7.91
N GLU A 137 -10.82 -3.03 8.80
CA GLU A 137 -12.17 -2.48 8.86
C GLU A 137 -12.54 -1.73 7.58
N ILE A 138 -11.58 -0.99 7.01
CA ILE A 138 -11.82 -0.19 5.80
C ILE A 138 -11.80 -1.06 4.55
N LEU A 139 -10.83 -1.96 4.44
CA LEU A 139 -10.65 -2.81 3.26
C LEU A 139 -11.69 -3.94 3.18
N GLY A 140 -12.17 -4.41 4.33
CA GLY A 140 -13.07 -5.54 4.37
C GLY A 140 -12.33 -6.88 4.37
N PRO A 141 -13.05 -8.00 4.52
CA PRO A 141 -12.44 -9.32 4.71
C PRO A 141 -11.94 -9.97 3.42
N ASP A 142 -12.34 -9.47 2.26
CA ASP A 142 -12.00 -10.07 0.97
C ASP A 142 -10.67 -9.57 0.38
N ILE A 143 -10.08 -8.53 0.95
CA ILE A 143 -8.81 -7.99 0.48
C ILE A 143 -7.66 -8.69 1.19
N GLU A 144 -6.67 -9.14 0.43
CA GLU A 144 -5.45 -9.70 1.01
C GLU A 144 -4.59 -8.59 1.58
N LEU A 145 -4.49 -8.55 2.90
CA LEU A 145 -3.76 -7.54 3.65
C LEU A 145 -2.71 -8.20 4.52
N HIS A 146 -1.48 -7.72 4.42
CA HIS A 146 -0.37 -8.15 5.26
C HIS A 146 0.17 -6.98 6.03
N ILE A 147 0.64 -7.22 7.25
CA ILE A 147 1.25 -6.19 8.08
C ILE A 147 2.53 -6.74 8.63
N GLN A 148 3.63 -6.02 8.43
CA GLN A 148 4.94 -6.45 8.87
C GLN A 148 5.52 -5.45 9.87
N LEU A 149 6.12 -6.00 10.93
CA LEU A 149 6.88 -5.20 11.90
C LEU A 149 8.32 -5.15 11.44
N LYS A 150 8.80 -3.94 11.15
CA LYS A 150 10.21 -3.69 10.85
C LYS A 150 10.63 -2.48 11.65
N PRO A 151 11.28 -2.66 12.79
CA PRO A 151 11.70 -1.57 13.68
C PRO A 151 12.63 -0.55 13.03
#